data_9404453ea01a7e13f5a7810cfc15c2d1
#
_entry.id   9404453ea01a7e13f5a7810cfc15c2d1
#
_cell.length_a   1.000
_cell.length_b   1.000
_cell.length_c   1.000
_cell.angle_alpha   90.00
_cell.angle_beta   90.00
_cell.angle_gamma   90.00
#
_symmetry.space_group_name_H-M   'P 1'
#
loop_
_entity.id
_entity.type
_entity.pdbx_description
1 polymer ?
#
loop_
_entity_poly.entity_id
_entity_poly.type
_entity_poly.pdbx_seq_one_letter_code
_entity_poly.pdbx_strand_id
1 'polypeptide(L)'
;MKVREPVKLVHNDYTPTSDPQRVRDLLPDEAEALLENRFVFINVWMPICGPVQTAPKTVCDAWSIGKDDLIATDLKYDNRTGEVCQSTHNPDHCWIYFPFMERDEALLVKCYDSREDGRAGFTAHTAFRDPTTPPDALGRQRIEVRTIAFFSDQARL
;
A
#
# COMPACT_ATOMS: atom_id res chain seq x y z
N MET A 1 11.39 -5.62 20.11
CA MET A 1 10.53 -5.32 18.92
C MET A 1 11.23 -5.88 17.69
N LYS A 2 10.57 -6.75 16.92
CA LYS A 2 11.19 -7.30 15.70
C LYS A 2 11.14 -6.23 14.61
N VAL A 3 12.28 -5.68 14.23
CA VAL A 3 12.37 -4.73 13.10
C VAL A 3 12.17 -5.51 11.80
N ARG A 4 11.29 -5.01 10.93
CA ARG A 4 11.04 -5.60 9.61
C ARG A 4 11.89 -4.89 8.58
N GLU A 5 12.57 -5.65 7.73
CA GLU A 5 13.25 -5.11 6.57
C GLU A 5 12.26 -4.53 5.56
N PRO A 6 12.69 -3.57 4.72
CA PRO A 6 11.89 -3.09 3.61
C PRO A 6 11.51 -4.23 2.65
N VAL A 7 10.24 -4.35 2.32
CA VAL A 7 9.75 -5.35 1.36
C VAL A 7 10.18 -4.94 -0.04
N LYS A 8 10.90 -5.84 -0.74
CA LYS A 8 11.42 -5.62 -2.10
C LYS A 8 10.62 -6.38 -3.17
N LEU A 9 9.56 -7.07 -2.77
CA LEU A 9 8.58 -7.64 -3.71
C LEU A 9 7.52 -6.58 -4.01
N VAL A 10 7.18 -6.43 -5.28
CA VAL A 10 6.09 -5.56 -5.70
C VAL A 10 4.78 -6.13 -5.21
N HIS A 11 4.02 -5.32 -4.47
CA HIS A 11 2.75 -5.75 -3.89
C HIS A 11 1.79 -4.58 -3.68
N ASN A 12 0.54 -4.93 -3.52
CA ASN A 12 -0.48 -4.15 -2.83
C ASN A 12 -0.90 -4.91 -1.57
N ASP A 13 -1.14 -4.22 -0.48
CA ASP A 13 -1.40 -4.83 0.83
C ASP A 13 -2.70 -5.64 0.91
N TYR A 14 -3.60 -5.46 -0.08
CA TYR A 14 -4.93 -6.04 -0.09
C TYR A 14 -5.35 -6.47 -1.50
N THR A 15 -6.44 -7.22 -1.57
CA THR A 15 -7.11 -7.62 -2.81
C THR A 15 -8.60 -7.26 -2.71
N PRO A 16 -9.36 -7.24 -3.81
CA PRO A 16 -10.81 -7.01 -3.77
C PRO A 16 -11.57 -7.97 -2.84
N THR A 17 -11.00 -9.15 -2.56
CA THR A 17 -11.57 -10.14 -1.63
C THR A 17 -11.21 -9.86 -0.19
N SER A 18 -9.95 -9.53 0.08
CA SER A 18 -9.44 -9.37 1.43
C SER A 18 -9.83 -8.04 2.10
N ASP A 19 -10.13 -7.01 1.32
CA ASP A 19 -10.50 -5.69 1.83
C ASP A 19 -11.83 -5.68 2.59
N PRO A 20 -12.97 -6.15 2.02
CA PRO A 20 -14.22 -6.23 2.75
C PRO A 20 -14.11 -7.15 3.97
N GLN A 21 -13.37 -8.26 3.84
CA GLN A 21 -13.14 -9.16 4.96
C GLN A 21 -12.39 -8.45 6.09
N ARG A 22 -11.43 -7.59 5.76
CA ARG A 22 -10.69 -6.84 6.77
C ARG A 22 -11.57 -5.85 7.54
N VAL A 23 -12.56 -5.25 6.89
CA VAL A 23 -13.57 -4.41 7.58
C VAL A 23 -14.37 -5.27 8.57
N ARG A 24 -14.82 -6.46 8.15
CA ARG A 24 -15.54 -7.41 9.03
C ARG A 24 -14.72 -7.84 10.23
N ASP A 25 -13.42 -8.10 10.03
CA ASP A 25 -12.52 -8.51 11.09
C ASP A 25 -12.29 -7.40 12.13
N LEU A 26 -12.31 -6.14 11.71
CA LEU A 26 -12.00 -5.00 12.57
C LEU A 26 -13.25 -4.38 13.23
N LEU A 27 -14.38 -4.41 12.54
CA LEU A 27 -15.62 -3.74 12.93
C LEU A 27 -16.83 -4.68 12.76
N PRO A 28 -16.83 -5.85 13.44
CA PRO A 28 -17.82 -6.91 13.19
C PRO A 28 -19.26 -6.46 13.33
N ASP A 29 -19.55 -5.54 14.25
CA ASP A 29 -20.91 -5.07 14.53
C ASP A 29 -21.41 -4.02 13.52
N GLU A 30 -20.51 -3.34 12.82
CA GLU A 30 -20.82 -2.22 11.92
C GLU A 30 -20.50 -2.51 10.46
N ALA A 31 -19.76 -3.60 10.19
CA ALA A 31 -19.14 -3.86 8.89
C ALA A 31 -20.15 -3.84 7.74
N GLU A 32 -21.28 -4.53 7.85
CA GLU A 32 -22.23 -4.64 6.74
C GLU A 32 -22.81 -3.28 6.36
N ALA A 33 -23.17 -2.46 7.36
CA ALA A 33 -23.67 -1.10 7.10
C ALA A 33 -22.60 -0.19 6.48
N LEU A 34 -21.34 -0.34 6.90
CA LEU A 34 -20.21 0.44 6.36
C LEU A 34 -19.87 0.01 4.93
N LEU A 35 -19.98 -1.28 4.62
CA LEU A 35 -19.69 -1.85 3.30
C LEU A 35 -20.75 -1.54 2.24
N GLU A 36 -21.95 -1.09 2.63
CA GLU A 36 -22.97 -0.59 1.69
C GLU A 36 -22.53 0.68 0.95
N ASN A 37 -21.58 1.41 1.53
CA ASN A 37 -21.09 2.68 1.00
C ASN A 37 -19.64 2.57 0.54
N ARG A 38 -19.14 3.63 -0.11
CA ARG A 38 -17.74 3.70 -0.50
C ARG A 38 -16.84 3.67 0.72
N PHE A 39 -15.79 2.84 0.65
CA PHE A 39 -14.69 2.85 1.61
C PHE A 39 -13.35 2.74 0.89
N VAL A 40 -12.30 3.25 1.53
CA VAL A 40 -10.95 3.34 0.96
C VAL A 40 -9.93 2.96 2.03
N PHE A 41 -9.00 2.08 1.69
CA PHE A 41 -7.82 1.82 2.51
C PHE A 41 -6.68 2.72 2.08
N ILE A 42 -6.15 3.49 3.02
CA ILE A 42 -5.02 4.39 2.79
C ILE A 42 -3.96 4.13 3.85
N ASN A 43 -2.75 3.79 3.41
CA ASN A 43 -1.60 3.72 4.28
C ASN A 43 -0.90 5.08 4.30
N VAL A 44 -0.70 5.62 5.50
CA VAL A 44 0.13 6.81 5.71
C VAL A 44 1.52 6.31 6.05
N TRP A 45 2.44 6.48 5.11
CA TRP A 45 3.84 6.08 5.26
C TRP A 45 4.72 7.32 5.40
N MET A 46 5.59 7.34 6.42
CA MET A 46 6.50 8.46 6.64
C MET A 46 7.84 8.00 7.24
N PRO A 47 8.94 8.67 6.91
CA PRO A 47 10.21 8.49 7.60
C PRO A 47 10.11 8.97 9.05
N ILE A 48 10.80 8.30 9.96
CA ILE A 48 10.99 8.80 11.34
C ILE A 48 12.41 9.31 11.54
N CYS A 49 13.28 9.08 10.56
CA CYS A 49 14.63 9.56 10.48
C CYS A 49 14.91 9.89 9.01
N GLY A 50 15.27 11.10 8.69
CA GLY A 50 15.57 11.55 7.32
C GLY A 50 17.02 12.04 7.17
N PRO A 51 17.45 12.30 5.94
CA PRO A 51 16.80 11.93 4.69
C PRO A 51 16.84 10.40 4.42
N VAL A 52 15.83 9.88 3.73
CA VAL A 52 15.81 8.47 3.31
C VAL A 52 16.82 8.25 2.18
N GLN A 53 17.92 7.57 2.48
CA GLN A 53 19.00 7.28 1.54
C GLN A 53 19.04 5.80 1.11
N THR A 54 18.43 4.91 1.89
CA THR A 54 18.46 3.46 1.60
C THR A 54 17.06 2.92 1.35
N ALA A 55 16.92 2.02 0.40
CA ALA A 55 15.70 1.30 0.08
C ALA A 55 14.46 2.22 0.04
N PRO A 56 14.46 3.31 -0.76
CA PRO A 56 13.33 4.22 -0.84
C PRO A 56 12.06 3.48 -1.25
N LYS A 57 10.90 4.00 -0.82
CA LYS A 57 9.60 3.49 -1.25
C LYS A 57 9.32 3.99 -2.65
N THR A 58 8.90 3.09 -3.53
CA THR A 58 8.47 3.41 -4.89
C THR A 58 7.04 2.92 -5.10
N VAL A 59 6.31 3.62 -5.95
CA VAL A 59 4.93 3.33 -6.33
C VAL A 59 4.85 3.17 -7.85
N CYS A 60 3.98 2.28 -8.30
CA CYS A 60 3.73 2.07 -9.72
C CYS A 60 2.58 2.96 -10.19
N ASP A 61 2.74 3.60 -11.36
CA ASP A 61 1.63 4.24 -12.03
C ASP A 61 0.56 3.20 -12.37
N ALA A 62 -0.65 3.41 -11.86
CA ALA A 62 -1.75 2.46 -12.02
C ALA A 62 -2.17 2.25 -13.48
N TRP A 63 -1.88 3.18 -14.38
CA TRP A 63 -2.14 3.03 -15.82
C TRP A 63 -1.12 2.14 -16.53
N SER A 64 0.03 1.91 -15.91
CA SER A 64 1.09 1.06 -16.45
C SER A 64 1.04 -0.39 -15.98
N ILE A 65 0.17 -0.72 -14.99
CA ILE A 65 0.04 -2.06 -14.45
C ILE A 65 -1.26 -2.72 -14.97
N GLY A 66 -1.12 -3.85 -15.65
CA GLY A 66 -2.23 -4.61 -16.20
C GLY A 66 -2.84 -5.60 -15.18
N LYS A 67 -4.07 -6.01 -15.42
CA LYS A 67 -4.72 -7.03 -14.59
C LYS A 67 -3.96 -8.37 -14.59
N ASP A 68 -3.36 -8.72 -15.72
CA ASP A 68 -2.60 -9.96 -15.89
C ASP A 68 -1.24 -9.95 -15.17
N ASP A 69 -0.79 -8.76 -14.76
CA ASP A 69 0.43 -8.62 -13.96
C ASP A 69 0.19 -8.96 -12.47
N LEU A 70 -1.08 -9.09 -12.04
CA LEU A 70 -1.49 -9.15 -10.64
C LEU A 70 -1.75 -10.60 -10.21
N ILE A 71 -1.15 -11.00 -9.10
CA ILE A 71 -1.27 -12.34 -8.53
C ILE A 71 -1.71 -12.23 -7.07
N ALA A 72 -2.92 -12.71 -6.78
CA ALA A 72 -3.36 -12.87 -5.40
C ALA A 72 -2.50 -13.92 -4.69
N THR A 73 -1.99 -13.58 -3.52
CA THR A 73 -1.06 -14.42 -2.76
C THR A 73 -1.47 -14.49 -1.30
N ASP A 74 -1.62 -15.70 -0.79
CA ASP A 74 -1.93 -15.94 0.62
C ASP A 74 -0.78 -15.54 1.54
N LEU A 75 -1.12 -14.83 2.61
CA LEU A 75 -0.26 -14.60 3.76
C LEU A 75 -0.75 -15.41 4.95
N LYS A 76 -0.04 -16.48 5.27
CA LYS A 76 -0.39 -17.35 6.40
C LYS A 76 0.20 -16.81 7.70
N TYR A 77 -0.66 -16.54 8.66
CA TYR A 77 -0.33 -16.19 10.03
C TYR A 77 -0.79 -17.33 10.96
N ASP A 78 -0.32 -17.35 12.18
CA ASP A 78 -0.65 -18.41 13.14
C ASP A 78 -2.17 -18.50 13.42
N ASN A 79 -2.89 -17.40 13.35
CA ASN A 79 -4.30 -17.28 13.73
C ASN A 79 -5.23 -16.85 12.58
N ARG A 80 -4.70 -16.56 11.40
CA ARG A 80 -5.49 -16.16 10.22
C ARG A 80 -4.72 -16.31 8.93
N THR A 81 -5.44 -16.37 7.81
CA THR A 81 -4.88 -16.18 6.48
C THR A 81 -5.28 -14.78 6.00
N GLY A 82 -4.31 -13.99 5.60
CA GLY A 82 -4.51 -12.76 4.85
C GLY A 82 -4.23 -12.98 3.38
N GLU A 83 -4.56 -12.02 2.55
CA GLU A 83 -4.25 -12.05 1.12
C GLU A 83 -3.68 -10.70 0.71
N VAL A 84 -2.63 -10.73 -0.11
CA VAL A 84 -2.02 -9.55 -0.73
C VAL A 84 -2.01 -9.76 -2.24
N CYS A 85 -1.93 -8.67 -2.98
CA CYS A 85 -1.74 -8.73 -4.42
C CYS A 85 -0.25 -8.52 -4.70
N GLN A 86 0.41 -9.48 -5.32
CA GLN A 86 1.77 -9.32 -5.86
C GLN A 86 1.70 -8.97 -7.34
N SER A 87 2.77 -8.40 -7.88
CA SER A 87 2.86 -8.14 -9.31
C SER A 87 4.06 -8.88 -9.92
N THR A 88 3.84 -9.42 -11.10
CA THR A 88 4.92 -9.92 -11.98
C THR A 88 5.72 -8.75 -12.54
N HIS A 89 6.89 -9.04 -13.08
CA HIS A 89 7.68 -8.05 -13.79
C HIS A 89 7.07 -7.78 -15.17
N ASN A 90 6.89 -6.49 -15.48
CA ASN A 90 6.54 -6.02 -16.82
C ASN A 90 7.40 -4.79 -17.14
N PRO A 91 8.11 -4.76 -18.29
CA PRO A 91 8.98 -3.63 -18.68
C PRO A 91 8.21 -2.33 -18.91
N ASP A 92 6.89 -2.40 -19.13
CA ASP A 92 6.04 -1.24 -19.33
C ASP A 92 5.61 -0.57 -18.03
N HIS A 93 5.90 -1.18 -16.86
CA HIS A 93 5.61 -0.58 -15.57
C HIS A 93 6.37 0.74 -15.38
N CYS A 94 5.65 1.80 -15.09
CA CYS A 94 6.20 3.12 -14.78
C CYS A 94 6.32 3.30 -13.26
N TRP A 95 7.55 3.42 -12.77
CA TRP A 95 7.86 3.52 -11.34
C TRP A 95 8.23 4.93 -10.95
N ILE A 96 7.63 5.41 -9.86
CA ILE A 96 7.83 6.76 -9.31
C ILE A 96 8.29 6.61 -7.86
N TYR A 97 9.31 7.36 -7.47
CA TYR A 97 9.73 7.46 -6.08
C TYR A 97 10.10 8.91 -5.72
N PHE A 98 10.14 9.17 -4.43
CA PHE A 98 10.51 10.47 -3.87
C PHE A 98 11.88 10.31 -3.19
N PRO A 99 12.97 10.83 -3.81
CA PRO A 99 14.29 10.71 -3.24
C PRO A 99 14.44 11.57 -1.97
N PHE A 100 15.25 11.09 -1.03
CA PHE A 100 15.64 11.82 0.17
C PHE A 100 14.48 12.35 1.02
N MET A 101 13.37 11.60 1.09
CA MET A 101 12.23 12.01 1.92
C MET A 101 12.67 12.32 3.35
N GLU A 102 12.17 13.43 3.86
CA GLU A 102 12.42 13.94 5.20
C GLU A 102 11.30 13.58 6.18
N ARG A 103 11.56 13.82 7.46
CA ARG A 103 10.65 13.44 8.55
C ARG A 103 9.29 14.16 8.53
N ASP A 104 9.21 15.32 7.92
CA ASP A 104 8.00 16.14 7.78
C ASP A 104 7.21 15.83 6.50
N GLU A 105 7.64 14.82 5.71
CA GLU A 105 6.98 14.37 4.52
C GLU A 105 6.25 13.03 4.74
N ALA A 106 5.12 12.84 4.08
CA ALA A 106 4.36 11.60 4.13
C ALA A 106 3.86 11.19 2.74
N LEU A 107 3.83 9.88 2.49
CA LEU A 107 3.17 9.29 1.33
C LEU A 107 1.82 8.72 1.77
N LEU A 108 0.75 9.15 1.10
CA LEU A 108 -0.57 8.55 1.20
C LEU A 108 -0.69 7.49 0.10
N VAL A 109 -0.58 6.23 0.48
CA VAL A 109 -0.64 5.11 -0.47
C VAL A 109 -2.03 4.51 -0.43
N LYS A 110 -2.80 4.69 -1.49
CA LYS A 110 -4.11 4.07 -1.63
C LYS A 110 -3.93 2.57 -1.90
N CYS A 111 -4.39 1.74 -0.99
CA CYS A 111 -4.29 0.29 -1.10
C CYS A 111 -5.58 -0.34 -1.63
N TYR A 112 -6.71 0.35 -1.50
CA TYR A 112 -7.98 -0.07 -2.05
C TYR A 112 -8.98 1.10 -2.12
N ASP A 113 -9.85 1.07 -3.11
CA ASP A 113 -11.01 1.95 -3.23
C ASP A 113 -12.18 1.10 -3.75
N SER A 114 -13.25 1.02 -3.00
CA SER A 114 -14.45 0.25 -3.39
C SER A 114 -15.21 0.85 -4.58
N ARG A 115 -14.85 2.08 -5.01
CA ARG A 115 -15.47 2.72 -6.17
C ARG A 115 -14.76 2.33 -7.45
N GLU A 116 -15.51 1.79 -8.40
CA GLU A 116 -15.05 1.43 -9.74
C GLU A 116 -15.54 2.49 -10.76
N ASP A 117 -14.88 3.65 -10.80
CA ASP A 117 -15.23 4.77 -11.68
C ASP A 117 -14.15 5.11 -12.71
N GLY A 118 -13.24 4.17 -12.97
CA GLY A 118 -12.13 4.32 -13.91
C GLY A 118 -10.88 4.98 -13.31
N ARG A 119 -10.92 5.41 -12.03
CA ARG A 119 -9.71 5.83 -11.30
C ARG A 119 -8.93 4.63 -10.78
N ALA A 120 -7.67 4.87 -10.47
CA ALA A 120 -6.84 3.84 -9.83
C ALA A 120 -7.49 3.36 -8.52
N GLY A 121 -7.85 2.08 -8.47
CA GLY A 121 -8.41 1.44 -7.27
C GLY A 121 -7.37 1.23 -6.18
N PHE A 122 -6.10 1.04 -6.53
CA PHE A 122 -5.00 0.80 -5.62
C PHE A 122 -3.67 1.27 -6.22
N THR A 123 -2.60 1.21 -5.42
CA THR A 123 -1.24 1.58 -5.81
C THR A 123 -0.28 0.45 -5.47
N ALA A 124 0.20 -0.27 -6.49
CA ALA A 124 1.27 -1.24 -6.31
C ALA A 124 2.55 -0.53 -5.88
N HIS A 125 3.24 -1.09 -4.90
CA HIS A 125 4.41 -0.45 -4.33
C HIS A 125 5.45 -1.46 -3.84
N THR A 126 6.68 -0.98 -3.67
CA THR A 126 7.79 -1.78 -3.16
C THR A 126 8.87 -0.86 -2.57
N ALA A 127 9.95 -1.46 -2.09
CA ALA A 127 11.23 -0.78 -1.88
C ALA A 127 12.24 -1.33 -2.90
N PHE A 128 13.17 -0.51 -3.34
CA PHE A 128 14.21 -0.96 -4.26
C PHE A 128 15.62 -0.61 -3.75
N ARG A 129 16.63 -1.20 -4.36
CA ARG A 129 18.02 -0.87 -4.09
C ARG A 129 18.42 0.28 -5.02
N ASP A 130 18.55 1.46 -4.44
CA ASP A 130 19.02 2.62 -5.17
C ASP A 130 20.55 2.52 -5.41
N PRO A 131 21.01 2.48 -6.67
CA PRO A 131 22.44 2.40 -6.96
C PRO A 131 23.24 3.65 -6.55
N THR A 132 22.56 4.76 -6.30
CA THR A 132 23.16 6.02 -5.85
C THR A 132 23.29 6.13 -4.33
N THR A 133 22.83 5.11 -3.59
CA THR A 133 22.92 5.07 -2.12
C THR A 133 24.37 5.21 -1.68
N PRO A 134 24.72 6.18 -0.80
CA PRO A 134 26.05 6.30 -0.24
C PRO A 134 26.51 5.04 0.49
N PRO A 135 27.79 4.68 0.47
CA PRO A 135 28.29 3.46 1.11
C PRO A 135 28.08 3.41 2.63
N ASP A 136 28.03 4.57 3.26
CA ASP A 136 27.85 4.78 4.70
C ASP A 136 26.42 5.18 5.09
N ALA A 137 25.47 5.12 4.14
CA ALA A 137 24.08 5.51 4.38
C ALA A 137 23.41 4.64 5.44
N LEU A 138 22.72 5.27 6.36
CA LEU A 138 21.98 4.59 7.41
C LEU A 138 20.75 3.85 6.83
N GLY A 139 20.43 2.72 7.46
CA GLY A 139 19.23 1.98 7.12
C GLY A 139 17.96 2.82 7.33
N ARG A 140 17.05 2.77 6.36
CA ARG A 140 15.76 3.46 6.43
C ARG A 140 14.98 3.10 7.69
N GLN A 141 14.55 4.11 8.42
CA GLN A 141 13.60 3.99 9.53
C GLN A 141 12.30 4.67 9.17
N ARG A 142 11.18 3.99 9.39
CA ARG A 142 9.87 4.50 8.99
C ARG A 142 8.78 4.04 9.94
N ILE A 143 7.66 4.77 9.93
CA ILE A 143 6.40 4.35 10.50
C ILE A 143 5.36 4.25 9.37
N GLU A 144 4.39 3.37 9.53
CA GLU A 144 3.25 3.25 8.63
C GLU A 144 1.99 3.03 9.46
N VAL A 145 1.00 3.87 9.22
CA VAL A 145 -0.34 3.75 9.81
C VAL A 145 -1.29 3.33 8.71
N ARG A 146 -2.02 2.23 8.94
CA ARG A 146 -3.05 1.75 8.03
C ARG A 146 -4.40 2.30 8.47
N THR A 147 -5.07 2.98 7.56
CA THR A 147 -6.36 3.63 7.84
C THR A 147 -7.44 3.13 6.89
N ILE A 148 -8.69 3.22 7.34
CA ILE A 148 -9.88 3.01 6.51
C ILE A 148 -10.72 4.29 6.60
N ALA A 149 -11.05 4.85 5.44
CA ALA A 149 -11.99 5.96 5.35
C ALA A 149 -13.32 5.43 4.81
N PHE A 150 -14.40 5.70 5.53
CA PHE A 150 -15.76 5.40 5.11
C PHE A 150 -16.46 6.67 4.68
N PHE A 151 -17.26 6.60 3.62
CA PHE A 151 -17.99 7.73 3.06
C PHE A 151 -19.49 7.49 3.19
N SER A 152 -20.23 8.47 3.67
CA SER A 152 -21.69 8.41 3.64
C SER A 152 -22.22 8.90 2.28
N ASP A 153 -23.38 8.39 1.85
CA ASP A 153 -24.04 8.81 0.60
C ASP A 153 -24.37 10.31 0.50
N GLN A 154 -24.29 11.04 1.61
CA GLN A 154 -24.57 12.50 1.65
C GLN A 154 -23.44 13.35 1.04
N ALA A 155 -22.32 12.78 0.63
CA ALA A 155 -21.22 13.51 0.01
C ALA A 155 -21.34 13.60 -1.53
N ARG A 156 -22.57 13.73 -2.05
CA ARG A 156 -22.79 14.18 -3.43
C ARG A 156 -22.96 15.71 -3.40
N LEU A 157 -21.83 16.42 -3.37
CA LEU A 157 -21.75 17.82 -3.76
C LEU A 157 -21.01 17.91 -5.09
#